data_328ce7c77113bee634398fb5721c816d
#
_entry.id   328ce7c77113bee634398fb5721c816d
#
_cell.length_a   1.000
_cell.length_b   1.000
_cell.length_c   1.000
_cell.angle_alpha   90.00
_cell.angle_beta   90.00
_cell.angle_gamma   90.00
#
_symmetry.space_group_name_H-M   'P 1'
#
loop_
_entity.id
_entity.type
_entity.pdbx_description
1 polymer ?
#
loop_
_entity_poly.entity_id
_entity_poly.type
_entity_poly.pdbx_seq_one_letter_code
_entity_poly.pdbx_strand_id
1 'polypeptide(L)'
;MLPLLDRPIAHRGLHNERGIIENTAESFKNAIDNQYGIECDVVLTSDGEVMVYHDYNLKRLCGIDKKISETTKLELKSLKLLNSESGILTLDEMLYMVSGRVSVLIEIKPSFHPYIEERIFEIIRSYQGSLALQSFDIRAIEWFNKNAPYYKIGLIGNEGEVKVDKIKNLKLDFVSYDIEHIHNEKIQMIRKTGIPLLTWTVNDHKKLKKSREFADNCIFENIKP
;
A
#
# COMPACT_ATOMS: atom_id res chain seq x y z
N MET A 1 -7.90 -12.11 14.14
CA MET A 1 -6.48 -11.89 13.83
C MET A 1 -6.40 -10.93 12.64
N LEU A 2 -5.40 -10.08 12.53
CA LEU A 2 -5.23 -9.19 11.37
C LEU A 2 -4.60 -10.01 10.22
N PRO A 3 -5.29 -10.25 9.09
CA PRO A 3 -4.78 -11.17 8.04
C PRO A 3 -3.46 -10.73 7.42
N LEU A 4 -3.12 -9.43 7.55
CA LEU A 4 -1.84 -8.87 7.13
C LEU A 4 -0.62 -9.42 7.91
N LEU A 5 -0.83 -10.12 9.02
CA LEU A 5 0.26 -10.66 9.84
C LEU A 5 0.66 -12.08 9.46
N ASP A 6 -0.13 -12.76 8.62
CA ASP A 6 0.07 -14.18 8.33
C ASP A 6 1.26 -14.45 7.41
N ARG A 7 1.56 -13.51 6.51
CA ARG A 7 2.63 -13.64 5.50
C ARG A 7 3.33 -12.30 5.28
N PRO A 8 4.63 -12.30 4.94
CA PRO A 8 5.29 -11.07 4.47
C PRO A 8 4.56 -10.45 3.29
N ILE A 9 4.62 -9.12 3.18
CA ILE A 9 3.86 -8.34 2.21
C ILE A 9 4.81 -7.83 1.14
N ALA A 10 4.59 -8.21 -0.12
CA ALA A 10 5.39 -7.76 -1.26
C ALA A 10 5.02 -6.31 -1.62
N HIS A 11 5.97 -5.38 -1.45
CA HIS A 11 5.86 -3.96 -1.77
C HIS A 11 5.59 -3.76 -3.25
N ARG A 12 4.42 -3.19 -3.62
CA ARG A 12 3.97 -3.01 -5.01
C ARG A 12 3.94 -4.32 -5.82
N GLY A 13 3.63 -5.44 -5.14
CA GLY A 13 3.77 -6.79 -5.67
C GLY A 13 5.22 -7.30 -5.64
N LEU A 14 5.44 -8.54 -6.05
CA LEU A 14 6.77 -9.13 -6.12
C LEU A 14 7.45 -8.78 -7.44
N HIS A 15 8.00 -7.58 -7.50
CA HIS A 15 8.65 -6.97 -8.66
C HIS A 15 10.19 -7.08 -8.62
N ASN A 16 10.90 -6.46 -9.57
CA ASN A 16 12.35 -6.43 -9.76
C ASN A 16 13.00 -7.78 -10.12
N GLU A 17 12.29 -8.90 -10.05
CA GLU A 17 12.77 -10.15 -10.60
C GLU A 17 12.53 -10.18 -12.11
N ARG A 18 13.56 -10.48 -12.90
CA ARG A 18 13.47 -10.65 -14.36
C ARG A 18 12.82 -9.47 -15.10
N GLY A 19 12.99 -8.25 -14.59
CA GLY A 19 12.42 -7.05 -15.22
C GLY A 19 10.93 -6.83 -14.96
N ILE A 20 10.33 -7.52 -13.99
CA ILE A 20 8.95 -7.29 -13.56
C ILE A 20 8.85 -5.90 -12.93
N ILE A 21 7.89 -5.10 -13.40
CA ILE A 21 7.68 -3.73 -12.97
C ILE A 21 6.72 -3.70 -11.76
N GLU A 22 6.95 -2.77 -10.85
CA GLU A 22 6.10 -2.50 -9.69
C GLU A 22 4.64 -2.19 -10.07
N ASN A 23 3.68 -2.53 -9.21
CA ASN A 23 2.25 -2.22 -9.36
C ASN A 23 1.64 -2.71 -10.68
N THR A 24 2.11 -3.85 -11.22
CA THR A 24 1.61 -4.46 -12.46
C THR A 24 0.94 -5.81 -12.23
N ALA A 25 0.22 -6.28 -13.23
CA ALA A 25 -0.40 -7.61 -13.21
C ALA A 25 0.65 -8.72 -12.99
N GLU A 26 1.83 -8.58 -13.58
CA GLU A 26 2.93 -9.52 -13.45
C GLU A 26 3.49 -9.55 -12.02
N SER A 27 3.68 -8.37 -11.38
CA SER A 27 4.20 -8.29 -10.01
C SER A 27 3.20 -8.89 -9.01
N PHE A 28 1.92 -8.66 -9.21
CA PHE A 28 0.86 -9.19 -8.36
C PHE A 28 0.69 -10.71 -8.55
N LYS A 29 0.71 -11.17 -9.80
CA LYS A 29 0.69 -12.62 -10.07
C LYS A 29 1.89 -13.31 -9.43
N ASN A 30 3.09 -12.72 -9.54
CA ASN A 30 4.29 -13.29 -8.93
C ASN A 30 4.19 -13.34 -7.39
N ALA A 31 3.61 -12.32 -6.74
CA ALA A 31 3.35 -12.34 -5.30
C ALA A 31 2.36 -13.46 -4.92
N ILE A 32 1.27 -13.62 -5.67
CA ILE A 32 0.27 -14.68 -5.46
C ILE A 32 0.90 -16.06 -5.59
N ASP A 33 1.65 -16.31 -6.65
CA ASP A 33 2.30 -17.59 -6.94
C ASP A 33 3.32 -17.98 -5.84
N ASN A 34 3.93 -16.99 -5.17
CA ASN A 34 4.82 -17.17 -4.03
C ASN A 34 4.11 -17.07 -2.66
N GLN A 35 2.78 -16.93 -2.63
CA GLN A 35 1.96 -16.85 -1.42
C GLN A 35 2.31 -15.68 -0.48
N TYR A 36 2.80 -14.57 -0.99
CA TYR A 36 3.00 -13.33 -0.24
C TYR A 36 1.72 -12.48 -0.24
N GLY A 37 1.52 -11.70 0.83
CA GLY A 37 0.60 -10.56 0.78
C GLY A 37 1.04 -9.56 -0.29
N ILE A 38 0.13 -8.74 -0.75
CA ILE A 38 0.39 -7.69 -1.74
C ILE A 38 0.16 -6.34 -1.10
N GLU A 39 1.15 -5.47 -1.18
CA GLU A 39 0.94 -4.04 -1.01
C GLU A 39 0.85 -3.38 -2.38
N CYS A 40 -0.02 -2.38 -2.51
CA CYS A 40 -0.15 -1.55 -3.71
C CYS A 40 -0.53 -0.12 -3.37
N ASP A 41 -0.08 0.81 -4.22
CA ASP A 41 -0.40 2.24 -4.11
C ASP A 41 -1.58 2.61 -4.99
N VAL A 42 -2.47 3.50 -4.53
CA VAL A 42 -3.57 4.01 -5.34
C VAL A 42 -3.61 5.52 -5.42
N VAL A 43 -3.92 6.00 -6.61
CA VAL A 43 -4.04 7.42 -6.96
C VAL A 43 -5.32 7.66 -7.75
N LEU A 44 -5.81 8.91 -7.77
CA LEU A 44 -7.02 9.31 -8.48
C LEU A 44 -6.68 10.05 -9.77
N THR A 45 -7.36 9.69 -10.86
CA THR A 45 -7.30 10.38 -12.16
C THR A 45 -8.16 11.64 -12.20
N SER A 46 -8.05 12.42 -13.28
CA SER A 46 -8.88 13.62 -13.51
C SER A 46 -10.37 13.32 -13.68
N ASP A 47 -10.71 12.11 -14.15
CA ASP A 47 -12.09 11.63 -14.32
C ASP A 47 -12.57 10.76 -13.14
N GLY A 48 -11.86 10.77 -12.00
CA GLY A 48 -12.28 10.15 -10.74
C GLY A 48 -12.12 8.63 -10.68
N GLU A 49 -11.28 8.05 -11.50
CA GLU A 49 -10.96 6.62 -11.47
C GLU A 49 -9.77 6.32 -10.56
N VAL A 50 -9.84 5.21 -9.81
CA VAL A 50 -8.78 4.80 -8.89
C VAL A 50 -7.81 3.88 -9.62
N MET A 51 -6.58 4.36 -9.84
CA MET A 51 -5.52 3.64 -10.54
C MET A 51 -4.47 3.13 -9.57
N VAL A 52 -3.89 1.98 -9.89
CA VAL A 52 -2.79 1.37 -9.12
C VAL A 52 -1.48 1.91 -9.66
N TYR A 53 -0.91 2.89 -8.95
CA TYR A 53 0.31 3.58 -9.36
C TYR A 53 0.92 4.34 -8.18
N HIS A 54 2.26 4.39 -8.09
CA HIS A 54 2.92 5.00 -6.94
C HIS A 54 3.09 6.52 -7.07
N ASP A 55 3.60 6.99 -8.20
CA ASP A 55 4.02 8.39 -8.36
C ASP A 55 2.84 9.30 -8.68
N TYR A 56 2.93 10.57 -8.33
CA TYR A 56 1.96 11.59 -8.79
C TYR A 56 2.18 12.02 -10.23
N ASN A 57 3.32 11.64 -10.84
CA ASN A 57 3.73 12.01 -12.19
C ASN A 57 4.13 10.77 -13.00
N LEU A 58 3.82 10.75 -14.29
CA LEU A 58 4.06 9.64 -15.21
C LEU A 58 5.53 9.52 -15.69
N LYS A 59 6.41 10.44 -15.29
CA LYS A 59 7.76 10.59 -15.85
C LYS A 59 8.64 9.35 -15.65
N ARG A 60 8.68 8.80 -14.45
CA ARG A 60 9.59 7.69 -14.10
C ARG A 60 9.28 6.41 -14.86
N LEU A 61 8.01 6.01 -14.92
CA LEU A 61 7.62 4.73 -15.53
C LEU A 61 7.09 4.86 -16.97
N CYS A 62 6.58 6.03 -17.37
CA CYS A 62 6.02 6.23 -18.72
C CYS A 62 6.81 7.22 -19.58
N GLY A 63 7.81 7.91 -19.02
CA GLY A 63 8.59 8.91 -19.77
C GLY A 63 7.85 10.23 -20.08
N ILE A 64 6.64 10.42 -19.54
CA ILE A 64 5.75 11.56 -19.84
C ILE A 64 5.73 12.50 -18.64
N ASP A 65 6.05 13.78 -18.84
CA ASP A 65 5.96 14.78 -17.78
C ASP A 65 4.54 15.34 -17.66
N LYS A 66 3.66 14.53 -17.09
CA LYS A 66 2.24 14.85 -16.84
C LYS A 66 1.80 14.23 -15.51
N LYS A 67 0.97 14.93 -14.74
CA LYS A 67 0.44 14.41 -13.48
C LYS A 67 -0.71 13.42 -13.73
N ILE A 68 -0.82 12.42 -12.87
CA ILE A 68 -1.95 11.48 -12.87
C ILE A 68 -3.28 12.21 -12.70
N SER A 69 -3.33 13.19 -11.78
CA SER A 69 -4.54 14.01 -11.53
C SER A 69 -4.99 14.88 -12.72
N GLU A 70 -4.17 15.00 -13.74
CA GLU A 70 -4.46 15.72 -14.99
C GLU A 70 -4.71 14.76 -16.17
N THR A 71 -4.76 13.44 -15.91
CA THR A 71 -4.85 12.38 -16.91
C THR A 71 -6.08 11.52 -16.67
N THR A 72 -6.81 11.19 -17.73
CA THR A 72 -7.99 10.30 -17.64
C THR A 72 -7.58 8.82 -17.58
N LYS A 73 -8.48 7.96 -17.08
CA LYS A 73 -8.32 6.49 -17.14
C LYS A 73 -8.00 6.01 -18.56
N LEU A 74 -8.73 6.52 -19.56
CA LEU A 74 -8.53 6.10 -20.95
C LEU A 74 -7.11 6.38 -21.44
N GLU A 75 -6.59 7.59 -21.13
CA GLU A 75 -5.20 7.96 -21.45
C GLU A 75 -4.22 7.02 -20.73
N LEU A 76 -4.40 6.80 -19.42
CA LEU A 76 -3.50 5.94 -18.63
C LEU A 76 -3.49 4.48 -19.14
N LYS A 77 -4.64 3.94 -19.51
CA LYS A 77 -4.76 2.57 -20.06
C LYS A 77 -4.06 2.41 -21.42
N SER A 78 -3.82 3.48 -22.15
CA SER A 78 -3.06 3.46 -23.41
C SER A 78 -1.54 3.45 -23.22
N LEU A 79 -1.06 3.74 -21.99
CA LEU A 79 0.37 3.84 -21.71
C LEU A 79 0.99 2.48 -21.41
N LYS A 80 2.25 2.35 -21.76
CA LYS A 80 3.13 1.21 -21.42
C LYS A 80 4.19 1.67 -20.42
N LEU A 81 4.56 0.77 -19.52
CA LEU A 81 5.55 1.05 -18.48
C LEU A 81 6.94 0.62 -18.95
N LEU A 82 7.93 1.52 -18.88
CA LEU A 82 9.36 1.25 -19.20
C LEU A 82 9.57 0.45 -20.49
N ASN A 83 8.82 0.79 -21.57
CA ASN A 83 8.88 0.10 -22.86
C ASN A 83 8.56 -1.41 -22.81
N SER A 84 7.80 -1.84 -21.79
CA SER A 84 7.29 -3.22 -21.65
C SER A 84 5.88 -3.35 -22.23
N GLU A 85 5.33 -4.57 -22.17
CA GLU A 85 3.90 -4.80 -22.46
C GLU A 85 2.99 -4.52 -21.26
N SER A 86 3.55 -4.28 -20.08
CA SER A 86 2.80 -4.00 -18.86
C SER A 86 2.09 -2.65 -18.91
N GLY A 87 0.83 -2.63 -18.54
CA GLY A 87 -0.02 -1.44 -18.43
C GLY A 87 -0.37 -1.08 -16.98
N ILE A 88 -1.01 0.06 -16.81
CA ILE A 88 -1.50 0.55 -15.52
C ILE A 88 -2.88 -0.08 -15.25
N LEU A 89 -3.06 -0.70 -14.08
CA LEU A 89 -4.33 -1.30 -13.66
C LEU A 89 -5.22 -0.27 -12.94
N THR A 90 -6.53 -0.46 -13.03
CA THR A 90 -7.45 0.11 -12.04
C THR A 90 -7.41 -0.73 -10.76
N LEU A 91 -7.86 -0.16 -9.64
CA LEU A 91 -7.97 -0.91 -8.39
C LEU A 91 -8.95 -2.10 -8.53
N ASP A 92 -10.04 -1.92 -9.24
CA ASP A 92 -11.03 -2.99 -9.50
C ASP A 92 -10.41 -4.16 -10.28
N GLU A 93 -9.68 -3.87 -11.37
CA GLU A 93 -8.96 -4.89 -12.15
C GLU A 93 -7.95 -5.67 -11.29
N MET A 94 -7.21 -4.97 -10.43
CA MET A 94 -6.24 -5.58 -9.51
C MET A 94 -6.93 -6.49 -8.50
N LEU A 95 -7.99 -6.02 -7.84
CA LEU A 95 -8.74 -6.79 -6.87
C LEU A 95 -9.43 -8.01 -7.50
N TYR A 96 -10.00 -7.86 -8.70
CA TYR A 96 -10.56 -8.97 -9.47
C TYR A 96 -9.49 -10.05 -9.74
N MET A 97 -8.31 -9.63 -10.17
CA MET A 97 -7.19 -10.54 -10.42
C MET A 97 -6.71 -11.24 -9.15
N VAL A 98 -6.61 -10.54 -8.01
CA VAL A 98 -6.20 -11.16 -6.73
C VAL A 98 -7.25 -12.14 -6.23
N SER A 99 -8.53 -11.80 -6.35
CA SER A 99 -9.67 -12.68 -6.05
C SER A 99 -9.59 -13.39 -4.70
N GLY A 100 -9.13 -12.69 -3.65
CA GLY A 100 -9.03 -13.20 -2.28
C GLY A 100 -7.93 -14.25 -2.02
N ARG A 101 -7.08 -14.55 -3.00
CA ARG A 101 -6.04 -15.61 -2.87
C ARG A 101 -4.94 -15.27 -1.87
N VAL A 102 -4.65 -13.99 -1.70
CA VAL A 102 -3.70 -13.45 -0.73
C VAL A 102 -4.26 -12.18 -0.10
N SER A 103 -3.71 -11.75 1.03
CA SER A 103 -4.10 -10.47 1.66
C SER A 103 -3.62 -9.27 0.82
N VAL A 104 -4.42 -8.21 0.79
CA VAL A 104 -4.11 -6.96 0.09
C VAL A 104 -4.00 -5.82 1.09
N LEU A 105 -2.92 -5.05 1.01
CA LEU A 105 -2.70 -3.81 1.73
C LEU A 105 -2.68 -2.65 0.73
N ILE A 106 -3.68 -1.78 0.78
CA ILE A 106 -3.80 -0.65 -0.15
C ILE A 106 -3.26 0.61 0.53
N GLU A 107 -2.23 1.23 -0.05
CA GLU A 107 -1.80 2.56 0.34
C GLU A 107 -2.62 3.62 -0.40
N ILE A 108 -3.38 4.39 0.37
CA ILE A 108 -4.11 5.56 -0.12
C ILE A 108 -3.13 6.72 -0.15
N LYS A 109 -2.70 7.11 -1.37
CA LYS A 109 -1.80 8.26 -1.51
C LYS A 109 -2.50 9.56 -1.10
N PRO A 110 -1.81 10.47 -0.37
CA PRO A 110 -2.35 11.78 -0.08
C PRO A 110 -2.87 12.46 -1.36
N SER A 111 -4.12 12.87 -1.34
CA SER A 111 -4.78 13.49 -2.50
C SER A 111 -5.36 14.84 -2.12
N PHE A 112 -5.27 15.82 -3.03
CA PHE A 112 -6.02 17.07 -2.95
C PHE A 112 -7.46 16.90 -3.46
N HIS A 113 -7.79 15.75 -4.06
CA HIS A 113 -9.12 15.44 -4.55
C HIS A 113 -9.98 14.93 -3.39
N PRO A 114 -11.10 15.56 -3.06
CA PRO A 114 -11.85 15.27 -1.82
C PRO A 114 -12.63 13.96 -1.81
N TYR A 115 -12.52 13.12 -2.84
CA TYR A 115 -13.37 11.94 -3.03
C TYR A 115 -12.58 10.62 -3.21
N ILE A 116 -11.26 10.59 -2.98
CA ILE A 116 -10.48 9.37 -3.18
C ILE A 116 -10.93 8.25 -2.23
N GLU A 117 -11.21 8.57 -0.98
CA GLU A 117 -11.65 7.61 0.03
C GLU A 117 -13.02 7.02 -0.32
N GLU A 118 -13.96 7.85 -0.77
CA GLU A 118 -15.29 7.41 -1.20
C GLU A 118 -15.21 6.51 -2.43
N ARG A 119 -14.40 6.87 -3.42
CA ARG A 119 -14.20 6.05 -4.62
C ARG A 119 -13.55 4.71 -4.31
N ILE A 120 -12.55 4.69 -3.43
CA ILE A 120 -11.94 3.45 -2.96
C ILE A 120 -12.99 2.60 -2.25
N PHE A 121 -13.77 3.20 -1.34
CA PHE A 121 -14.82 2.48 -0.60
C PHE A 121 -15.85 1.84 -1.53
N GLU A 122 -16.33 2.55 -2.57
CA GLU A 122 -17.25 2.01 -3.57
C GLU A 122 -16.71 0.75 -4.26
N ILE A 123 -15.40 0.71 -4.55
CA ILE A 123 -14.74 -0.42 -5.20
C ILE A 123 -14.57 -1.59 -4.21
N ILE A 124 -14.03 -1.33 -3.03
CA ILE A 124 -13.64 -2.40 -2.11
C ILE A 124 -14.82 -3.07 -1.40
N ARG A 125 -15.98 -2.39 -1.28
CA ARG A 125 -17.16 -2.91 -0.57
C ARG A 125 -17.71 -4.23 -1.11
N SER A 126 -17.45 -4.55 -2.36
CA SER A 126 -17.85 -5.80 -3.00
C SER A 126 -16.76 -6.88 -3.00
N TYR A 127 -15.53 -6.54 -2.58
CA TYR A 127 -14.41 -7.46 -2.58
C TYR A 127 -14.53 -8.53 -1.49
N GLN A 128 -14.36 -9.80 -1.87
CA GLN A 128 -14.52 -10.97 -0.99
C GLN A 128 -13.16 -11.54 -0.54
N GLY A 129 -12.20 -10.69 -0.24
CA GLY A 129 -10.86 -11.09 0.20
C GLY A 129 -10.40 -10.36 1.47
N SER A 130 -9.29 -10.81 2.03
CA SER A 130 -8.63 -10.11 3.13
C SER A 130 -8.01 -8.82 2.62
N LEU A 131 -8.46 -7.67 3.17
CA LEU A 131 -8.03 -6.36 2.75
C LEU A 131 -7.81 -5.46 3.97
N ALA A 132 -6.76 -4.63 3.92
CA ALA A 132 -6.56 -3.51 4.82
C ALA A 132 -6.09 -2.29 4.05
N LEU A 133 -6.23 -1.13 4.68
CA LEU A 133 -5.88 0.16 4.12
C LEU A 133 -4.77 0.81 4.94
N GLN A 134 -3.95 1.63 4.31
CA GLN A 134 -2.98 2.47 5.02
C GLN A 134 -2.78 3.81 4.32
N SER A 135 -2.38 4.83 5.05
CA SER A 135 -2.07 6.15 4.47
C SER A 135 -1.09 6.93 5.36
N PHE A 136 -0.32 7.81 4.74
CA PHE A 136 0.36 8.91 5.45
C PHE A 136 -0.61 10.02 5.84
N ASP A 137 -1.76 10.11 5.15
CA ASP A 137 -2.76 11.15 5.38
C ASP A 137 -3.76 10.74 6.48
N ILE A 138 -3.72 11.45 7.59
CA ILE A 138 -4.65 11.24 8.70
C ILE A 138 -6.11 11.43 8.26
N ARG A 139 -6.39 12.29 7.27
CA ARG A 139 -7.75 12.53 6.76
C ARG A 139 -8.37 11.26 6.17
N ALA A 140 -7.57 10.46 5.45
CA ALA A 140 -8.03 9.16 4.94
C ALA A 140 -8.40 8.20 6.09
N ILE A 141 -7.57 8.16 7.14
CA ILE A 141 -7.81 7.32 8.32
C ILE A 141 -9.10 7.76 9.03
N GLU A 142 -9.28 9.06 9.26
CA GLU A 142 -10.48 9.62 9.89
C GLU A 142 -11.73 9.34 9.07
N TRP A 143 -11.63 9.46 7.73
CA TRP A 143 -12.74 9.17 6.83
C TRP A 143 -13.21 7.71 6.96
N PHE A 144 -12.27 6.73 6.88
CA PHE A 144 -12.62 5.31 6.99
C PHE A 144 -13.11 4.96 8.39
N ASN A 145 -12.51 5.49 9.45
CA ASN A 145 -12.99 5.29 10.82
C ASN A 145 -14.43 5.77 11.01
N LYS A 146 -14.83 6.85 10.33
CA LYS A 146 -16.18 7.42 10.41
C LYS A 146 -17.18 6.67 9.52
N ASN A 147 -16.82 6.40 8.27
CA ASN A 147 -17.77 5.96 7.23
C ASN A 147 -17.76 4.45 6.98
N ALA A 148 -16.65 3.78 7.29
CA ALA A 148 -16.47 2.35 7.05
C ALA A 148 -15.63 1.66 8.15
N PRO A 149 -16.03 1.73 9.44
CA PRO A 149 -15.23 1.34 10.61
C PRO A 149 -14.93 -0.17 10.72
N TYR A 150 -15.47 -0.95 9.82
CA TYR A 150 -15.21 -2.39 9.72
C TYR A 150 -14.00 -2.74 8.86
N TYR A 151 -13.49 -1.80 8.05
CA TYR A 151 -12.20 -1.99 7.37
C TYR A 151 -11.05 -1.75 8.32
N LYS A 152 -10.00 -2.56 8.14
CA LYS A 152 -8.74 -2.40 8.87
C LYS A 152 -7.93 -1.27 8.25
N ILE A 153 -7.57 -0.29 9.09
CA ILE A 153 -6.81 0.87 8.62
C ILE A 153 -5.63 1.19 9.54
N GLY A 154 -4.48 1.48 8.92
CA GLY A 154 -3.24 1.84 9.59
C GLY A 154 -2.67 3.17 9.16
N LEU A 155 -1.84 3.74 10.02
CA LEU A 155 -1.05 4.93 9.74
C LEU A 155 0.33 4.52 9.23
N ILE A 156 0.77 5.12 8.12
CA ILE A 156 2.16 5.04 7.67
C ILE A 156 2.93 6.22 8.26
N GLY A 157 4.15 5.97 8.72
CA GLY A 157 4.99 7.03 9.26
C GLY A 157 6.47 6.75 9.15
N ASN A 158 7.23 7.84 9.22
CA ASN A 158 8.68 7.84 9.30
C ASN A 158 9.14 8.73 10.47
N GLU A 159 10.44 8.93 10.60
CA GLU A 159 11.00 9.78 11.64
C GLU A 159 10.53 11.23 11.49
N GLY A 160 9.93 11.77 12.56
CA GLY A 160 9.44 13.15 12.63
C GLY A 160 7.98 13.36 12.20
N GLU A 161 7.36 12.48 11.43
CA GLU A 161 5.98 12.65 10.97
C GLU A 161 4.95 12.07 11.94
N VAL A 162 5.30 10.98 12.63
CA VAL A 162 4.38 10.32 13.57
C VAL A 162 4.43 11.02 14.93
N LYS A 163 3.48 11.91 15.15
CA LYS A 163 3.22 12.45 16.51
C LYS A 163 2.43 11.40 17.29
N VAL A 164 3.10 10.71 18.20
CA VAL A 164 2.49 9.63 19.02
C VAL A 164 1.22 10.08 19.73
N ASP A 165 1.15 11.36 20.11
CA ASP A 165 -0.06 11.93 20.74
C ASP A 165 -1.26 11.95 19.79
N LYS A 166 -1.02 12.10 18.48
CA LYS A 166 -2.10 11.97 17.47
C LYS A 166 -2.54 10.52 17.28
N ILE A 167 -1.61 9.55 17.35
CA ILE A 167 -1.92 8.13 17.23
C ILE A 167 -2.89 7.65 18.33
N LYS A 168 -2.72 8.13 19.57
CA LYS A 168 -3.58 7.77 20.70
C LYS A 168 -5.04 8.15 20.49
N ASN A 169 -5.30 9.17 19.70
CA ASN A 169 -6.66 9.66 19.41
C ASN A 169 -7.24 9.06 18.12
N LEU A 170 -6.43 8.38 17.31
CA LEU A 170 -6.86 7.68 16.10
C LEU A 170 -7.15 6.22 16.45
N LYS A 171 -8.29 5.73 15.99
CA LYS A 171 -8.59 4.29 16.04
C LYS A 171 -7.81 3.60 14.92
N LEU A 172 -6.63 3.08 15.26
CA LEU A 172 -5.76 2.36 14.33
C LEU A 172 -5.81 0.86 14.60
N ASP A 173 -5.85 0.08 13.53
CA ASP A 173 -5.72 -1.38 13.60
C ASP A 173 -4.26 -1.82 13.53
N PHE A 174 -3.37 -1.01 12.96
CA PHE A 174 -1.92 -1.23 12.89
C PHE A 174 -1.17 0.08 12.57
N VAL A 175 0.15 0.04 12.67
CA VAL A 175 1.05 1.11 12.21
C VAL A 175 2.08 0.52 11.26
N SER A 176 2.34 1.18 10.12
CA SER A 176 3.44 0.87 9.21
C SER A 176 4.55 1.90 9.38
N TYR A 177 5.75 1.49 9.81
CA TYR A 177 6.82 2.41 10.15
C TYR A 177 8.13 2.10 9.44
N ASP A 178 8.87 3.17 9.12
CA ASP A 178 10.18 3.06 8.46
C ASP A 178 11.15 2.19 9.26
N ILE A 179 11.69 1.15 8.60
CA ILE A 179 12.63 0.19 9.20
C ILE A 179 13.92 0.84 9.69
N GLU A 180 14.35 1.93 9.09
CA GLU A 180 15.58 2.62 9.53
C GLU A 180 15.43 3.16 10.96
N HIS A 181 14.24 3.62 11.30
CA HIS A 181 13.94 4.27 12.57
C HIS A 181 13.12 3.41 13.54
N ILE A 182 13.04 2.09 13.30
CA ILE A 182 12.19 1.17 14.08
C ILE A 182 12.57 1.08 15.56
N HIS A 183 13.79 1.43 15.93
CA HIS A 183 14.23 1.50 17.35
C HIS A 183 13.67 2.68 18.13
N ASN A 184 12.95 3.59 17.48
CA ASN A 184 12.34 4.73 18.15
C ASN A 184 11.47 4.25 19.33
N GLU A 185 11.79 4.67 20.55
CA GLU A 185 11.12 4.22 21.77
C GLU A 185 9.60 4.48 21.73
N LYS A 186 9.17 5.60 21.14
CA LYS A 186 7.75 5.94 21.04
C LYS A 186 6.99 4.93 20.14
N ILE A 187 7.63 4.47 19.06
CA ILE A 187 7.06 3.46 18.17
C ILE A 187 7.00 2.10 18.89
N GLN A 188 8.04 1.72 19.60
CA GLN A 188 8.05 0.50 20.39
C GLN A 188 7.03 0.53 21.54
N MET A 189 6.75 1.72 22.10
CA MET A 189 5.65 1.89 23.07
C MET A 189 4.29 1.64 22.43
N ILE A 190 4.05 2.04 21.17
CA ILE A 190 2.80 1.74 20.45
C ILE A 190 2.62 0.23 20.31
N ARG A 191 3.65 -0.49 19.87
CA ARG A 191 3.61 -1.95 19.78
C ARG A 191 3.26 -2.60 21.12
N LYS A 192 3.81 -2.10 22.24
CA LYS A 192 3.50 -2.58 23.59
C LYS A 192 2.04 -2.37 24.00
N THR A 193 1.29 -1.48 23.35
CA THR A 193 -0.17 -1.34 23.57
C THR A 193 -0.99 -2.43 22.90
N GLY A 194 -0.37 -3.32 22.12
CA GLY A 194 -1.03 -4.36 21.35
C GLY A 194 -1.43 -3.95 19.93
N ILE A 195 -1.10 -2.74 19.49
CA ILE A 195 -1.29 -2.31 18.09
C ILE A 195 -0.17 -2.94 17.26
N PRO A 196 -0.49 -3.77 16.25
CA PRO A 196 0.50 -4.39 15.38
C PRO A 196 1.38 -3.36 14.66
N LEU A 197 2.66 -3.68 14.54
CA LEU A 197 3.65 -2.84 13.87
C LEU A 197 4.18 -3.55 12.63
N LEU A 198 4.00 -2.95 11.46
CA LEU A 198 4.59 -3.35 10.18
C LEU A 198 5.82 -2.48 9.91
N THR A 199 6.79 -3.00 9.17
CA THR A 199 7.95 -2.22 8.71
C THR A 199 8.02 -2.11 7.20
N TRP A 200 8.47 -0.96 6.70
CA TRP A 200 8.74 -0.67 5.30
C TRP A 200 10.02 0.18 5.15
N THR A 201 10.79 0.12 4.09
CA THR A 201 10.79 -0.95 3.11
C THR A 201 11.94 -1.89 3.44
N VAL A 202 11.64 -3.18 3.64
CA VAL A 202 12.64 -4.20 3.99
C VAL A 202 13.21 -4.78 2.69
N ASN A 203 14.43 -4.37 2.33
CA ASN A 203 15.03 -4.69 1.03
C ASN A 203 16.39 -5.40 1.11
N ASP A 204 16.78 -5.83 2.30
CA ASP A 204 17.95 -6.69 2.54
C ASP A 204 17.76 -7.58 3.77
N HIS A 205 18.61 -8.58 3.92
CA HIS A 205 18.51 -9.54 5.03
C HIS A 205 18.84 -8.94 6.41
N LYS A 206 19.63 -7.85 6.47
CA LYS A 206 19.91 -7.15 7.74
C LYS A 206 18.65 -6.43 8.23
N LYS A 207 17.96 -5.73 7.35
CA LYS A 207 16.67 -5.10 7.65
C LYS A 207 15.61 -6.15 7.97
N LEU A 208 15.59 -7.30 7.27
CA LEU A 208 14.67 -8.39 7.57
C LEU A 208 14.88 -8.93 8.99
N LYS A 209 16.14 -9.14 9.41
CA LYS A 209 16.44 -9.54 10.79
C LYS A 209 15.96 -8.50 11.79
N LYS A 210 16.23 -7.21 11.53
CA LYS A 210 15.79 -6.09 12.35
C LYS A 210 14.24 -6.03 12.44
N SER A 211 13.54 -6.21 11.32
CA SER A 211 12.09 -6.24 11.28
C SER A 211 11.51 -7.38 12.16
N ARG A 212 12.06 -8.60 12.04
CA ARG A 212 11.63 -9.76 12.85
C ARG A 212 11.81 -9.56 14.34
N GLU A 213 12.77 -8.75 14.77
CA GLU A 213 13.03 -8.45 16.17
C GLU A 213 12.07 -7.36 16.72
N PHE A 214 11.81 -6.32 15.94
CA PHE A 214 11.14 -5.10 16.42
C PHE A 214 9.72 -4.88 15.89
N ALA A 215 9.24 -5.72 14.98
CA ALA A 215 7.92 -5.58 14.38
C ALA A 215 7.17 -6.92 14.31
N ASP A 216 5.92 -6.89 13.86
CA ASP A 216 5.05 -8.05 13.78
C ASP A 216 4.98 -8.60 12.34
N ASN A 217 5.27 -7.76 11.33
CA ASN A 217 5.44 -8.17 9.94
C ASN A 217 6.21 -7.10 9.14
N CYS A 218 6.50 -7.39 7.86
CA CYS A 218 7.25 -6.51 6.97
C CYS A 218 6.60 -6.35 5.59
N ILE A 219 6.77 -5.15 5.04
CA ILE A 219 6.56 -4.83 3.62
C ILE A 219 7.95 -4.85 2.98
N PHE A 220 8.18 -5.78 2.05
CA PHE A 220 9.51 -6.09 1.52
C PHE A 220 9.61 -5.94 0.01
N GLU A 221 10.82 -5.72 -0.49
CA GLU A 221 11.18 -5.76 -1.90
C GLU A 221 12.62 -6.24 -2.08
N ASN A 222 13.02 -6.68 -3.28
CA ASN A 222 14.38 -7.10 -3.65
C ASN A 222 14.96 -8.29 -2.84
N ILE A 223 14.19 -8.92 -1.98
CA ILE A 223 14.54 -10.13 -1.22
C ILE A 223 13.36 -11.09 -1.20
N LYS A 224 13.60 -12.31 -0.74
CA LYS A 224 12.53 -13.27 -0.38
C LYS A 224 12.67 -13.60 1.10
N PRO A 225 11.75 -13.10 1.97
CA PRO A 225 11.79 -13.29 3.40
C PRO A 225 11.47 -14.73 3.82
#